data_5ba3d34266526acb91a5bc44a951c05b
#
_entry.id   5ba3d34266526acb91a5bc44a951c05b
#
_cell.length_a   1.000
_cell.length_b   1.000
_cell.length_c   1.000
_cell.angle_alpha   90.00
_cell.angle_beta   90.00
_cell.angle_gamma   90.00
#
_symmetry.space_group_name_H-M   'P 1'
#
loop_
_entity.id
_entity.type
_entity.pdbx_description
1 polymer ?
#
loop_
_entity_poly.entity_id
_entity_poly.type
_entity_poly.pdbx_seq_one_letter_code
_entity_poly.pdbx_strand_id
1 'polypeptide(L)'
;MEEKVKYKQWDDEEKKYYLREETEEELRNYLIGTLETYLDVCKDEIGNPDIIERWCCKVHDNEDYIKASISNRGAYLNIEVSLFDKMSVTLTAHRDGLDVYNLLEIGMIWLHPNYLPYSYQLNNVIDHVAWVLGCEKSQYMIMNPKSFEMGFLFYNGFDLNIVDMDGFIYLEKHYRVNHDFIRIKGQESDAPAEG
;
A
#
# COMPACT_ATOMS: atom_id res chain seq x y z
N MET A 1 9.92 -22.25 -15.28
CA MET A 1 8.65 -21.48 -15.40
C MET A 1 8.68 -20.47 -14.28
N GLU A 2 8.66 -19.18 -14.59
CA GLU A 2 8.50 -18.15 -13.53
C GLU A 2 7.14 -18.30 -12.87
N GLU A 3 7.14 -18.25 -11.55
CA GLU A 3 5.91 -18.36 -10.77
C GLU A 3 5.13 -17.06 -10.93
N LYS A 4 3.86 -17.17 -11.31
CA LYS A 4 2.98 -16.01 -11.50
C LYS A 4 2.23 -15.69 -10.22
N VAL A 5 2.03 -14.41 -9.99
CA VAL A 5 1.32 -13.85 -8.85
C VAL A 5 0.05 -13.16 -9.34
N LYS A 6 -1.05 -13.37 -8.63
CA LYS A 6 -2.32 -12.66 -8.90
C LYS A 6 -2.41 -11.43 -8.02
N TYR A 7 -2.84 -10.31 -8.60
CA TYR A 7 -3.11 -9.08 -7.88
C TYR A 7 -4.20 -8.25 -8.58
N LYS A 8 -4.75 -7.29 -7.86
CA LYS A 8 -5.73 -6.35 -8.40
C LYS A 8 -5.00 -5.12 -8.95
N GLN A 9 -5.36 -4.70 -10.15
CA GLN A 9 -4.87 -3.48 -10.76
C GLN A 9 -6.04 -2.55 -11.05
N TRP A 10 -5.92 -1.30 -10.63
CA TRP A 10 -6.90 -0.27 -10.93
C TRP A 10 -6.84 0.15 -12.40
N ASP A 11 -8.00 0.36 -13.01
CA ASP A 11 -8.14 0.91 -14.35
C ASP A 11 -8.84 2.26 -14.25
N ASP A 12 -8.11 3.31 -14.58
CA ASP A 12 -8.60 4.68 -14.45
C ASP A 12 -9.69 5.05 -15.45
N GLU A 13 -9.73 4.42 -16.61
CA GLU A 13 -10.74 4.67 -17.62
C GLU A 13 -12.07 4.03 -17.21
N GLU A 14 -12.04 2.78 -16.78
CA GLU A 14 -13.23 2.03 -16.40
C GLU A 14 -13.61 2.17 -14.92
N LYS A 15 -12.76 2.83 -14.10
CA LYS A 15 -12.99 3.06 -12.66
C LYS A 15 -13.28 1.79 -11.88
N LYS A 16 -12.51 0.73 -12.13
CA LYS A 16 -12.65 -0.57 -11.46
C LYS A 16 -11.33 -1.30 -11.37
N TYR A 17 -11.29 -2.32 -10.52
CA TYR A 17 -10.17 -3.24 -10.43
C TYR A 17 -10.30 -4.38 -11.44
N TYR A 18 -9.16 -4.76 -12.03
CA TYR A 18 -9.02 -5.98 -12.82
C TYR A 18 -8.07 -6.94 -12.10
N LEU A 19 -8.37 -8.22 -12.19
CA LEU A 19 -7.45 -9.26 -11.77
C LEU A 19 -6.35 -9.42 -12.83
N ARG A 20 -5.09 -9.35 -12.39
CA ARG A 20 -3.89 -9.55 -13.21
C ARG A 20 -3.16 -10.78 -12.72
N GLU A 21 -2.49 -11.45 -13.63
CA GLU A 21 -1.62 -12.59 -13.33
C GLU A 21 -0.32 -12.40 -14.08
N GLU A 22 0.71 -11.97 -13.37
CA GLU A 22 2.02 -11.55 -13.92
C GLU A 22 3.13 -12.14 -13.06
N THR A 23 4.38 -11.96 -13.47
CA THR A 23 5.55 -12.36 -12.69
C THR A 23 5.71 -11.49 -11.44
N GLU A 24 6.46 -11.97 -10.47
CA GLU A 24 6.81 -11.19 -9.27
C GLU A 24 7.52 -9.88 -9.63
N GLU A 25 8.36 -9.91 -10.66
CA GLU A 25 9.08 -8.72 -11.13
C GLU A 25 8.13 -7.67 -11.73
N GLU A 26 7.17 -8.09 -12.55
CA GLU A 26 6.16 -7.21 -13.12
C GLU A 26 5.28 -6.56 -12.06
N LEU A 27 4.83 -7.34 -11.05
CA LEU A 27 4.08 -6.77 -9.91
C LEU A 27 4.91 -5.75 -9.13
N ARG A 28 6.17 -6.09 -8.83
CA ARG A 28 7.07 -5.18 -8.12
C ARG A 28 7.28 -3.88 -8.89
N ASN A 29 7.57 -3.98 -10.18
CA ASN A 29 7.77 -2.82 -11.04
C ASN A 29 6.51 -1.96 -11.17
N TYR A 30 5.35 -2.58 -11.26
CA TYR A 30 4.06 -1.88 -11.24
C TYR A 30 3.87 -1.08 -9.94
N LEU A 31 4.09 -1.70 -8.78
CA LEU A 31 3.94 -1.03 -7.49
C LEU A 31 4.93 0.13 -7.32
N ILE A 32 6.21 -0.11 -7.64
CA ILE A 32 7.25 0.92 -7.54
C ILE A 32 6.90 2.10 -8.46
N GLY A 33 6.55 1.85 -9.72
CA GLY A 33 6.20 2.89 -10.68
C GLY A 33 4.97 3.71 -10.26
N THR A 34 3.95 3.08 -9.67
CA THR A 34 2.79 3.82 -9.16
C THR A 34 3.13 4.67 -7.95
N LEU A 35 3.97 4.17 -7.04
CA LEU A 35 4.44 4.92 -5.87
C LEU A 35 5.32 6.10 -6.28
N GLU A 36 6.25 5.92 -7.22
CA GLU A 36 7.07 7.02 -7.73
C GLU A 36 6.22 8.14 -8.32
N THR A 37 5.27 7.78 -9.18
CA THR A 37 4.35 8.73 -9.81
C THR A 37 3.53 9.48 -8.76
N TYR A 38 3.01 8.76 -7.75
CA TYR A 38 2.24 9.34 -6.66
C TYR A 38 3.09 10.31 -5.83
N LEU A 39 4.29 9.88 -5.45
CA LEU A 39 5.19 10.70 -4.65
C LEU A 39 5.67 11.94 -5.42
N ASP A 40 5.86 11.85 -6.72
CA ASP A 40 6.21 13.00 -7.56
C ASP A 40 5.08 14.04 -7.62
N VAL A 41 3.82 13.61 -7.66
CA VAL A 41 2.66 14.49 -7.59
C VAL A 41 2.55 15.18 -6.22
N CYS A 42 2.85 14.49 -5.13
CA CYS A 42 2.73 15.02 -3.78
C CYS A 42 3.76 16.10 -3.43
N LYS A 43 4.85 16.24 -4.18
CA LYS A 43 5.89 17.25 -3.90
C LYS A 43 5.36 18.67 -3.87
N ASP A 44 4.37 18.99 -4.71
CA ASP A 44 3.80 20.34 -4.82
C ASP A 44 3.01 20.76 -3.58
N GLU A 45 2.60 19.80 -2.74
CA GLU A 45 1.88 20.05 -1.48
C GLU A 45 2.80 20.45 -0.32
N ILE A 46 4.11 20.22 -0.46
CA ILE A 46 5.06 20.36 0.66
C ILE A 46 5.40 21.81 0.95
N GLY A 47 5.47 22.68 -0.05
CA GLY A 47 5.63 24.11 0.08
C GLY A 47 6.99 24.61 0.62
N ASN A 48 7.93 23.70 0.95
CA ASN A 48 9.26 24.03 1.46
C ASN A 48 10.34 23.69 0.40
N PRO A 49 11.03 24.70 -0.18
CA PRO A 49 11.99 24.48 -1.26
C PRO A 49 13.11 23.48 -0.93
N ASP A 50 13.64 23.52 0.27
CA ASP A 50 14.75 22.63 0.68
C ASP A 50 14.29 21.16 0.79
N ILE A 51 13.03 20.95 1.15
CA ILE A 51 12.43 19.63 1.22
C ILE A 51 12.07 19.15 -0.19
N ILE A 52 11.54 20.03 -1.03
CA ILE A 52 11.18 19.72 -2.42
C ILE A 52 12.44 19.31 -3.21
N GLU A 53 13.55 20.03 -3.08
CA GLU A 53 14.80 19.68 -3.74
C GLU A 53 15.28 18.27 -3.33
N ARG A 54 15.32 18.00 -2.02
CA ARG A 54 15.69 16.68 -1.52
C ARG A 54 14.73 15.58 -1.96
N TRP A 55 13.43 15.89 -2.01
CA TRP A 55 12.42 14.99 -2.51
C TRP A 55 12.67 14.62 -3.96
N CYS A 56 12.77 15.61 -4.85
CA CYS A 56 12.98 15.38 -6.28
C CYS A 56 14.25 14.57 -6.57
N CYS A 57 15.36 14.88 -5.91
CA CYS A 57 16.61 14.14 -6.08
C CYS A 57 16.44 12.66 -5.73
N LYS A 58 15.61 12.36 -4.79
CA LYS A 58 15.47 11.03 -4.25
C LYS A 58 14.33 10.20 -4.87
N VAL A 59 13.24 10.81 -5.29
CA VAL A 59 12.21 10.10 -6.08
C VAL A 59 12.81 9.58 -7.39
N HIS A 60 13.82 10.26 -7.93
CA HIS A 60 14.56 9.79 -9.10
C HIS A 60 15.67 8.78 -8.78
N ASP A 61 16.10 8.68 -7.52
CA ASP A 61 17.08 7.71 -7.04
C ASP A 61 16.38 6.59 -6.25
N ASN A 62 15.63 5.81 -6.98
CA ASN A 62 14.64 4.85 -6.53
C ASN A 62 15.17 3.78 -5.55
N GLU A 63 16.45 3.44 -5.62
CA GLU A 63 17.01 2.34 -4.84
C GLU A 63 16.95 2.56 -3.32
N ASP A 64 16.98 3.81 -2.86
CA ASP A 64 16.97 4.15 -1.43
C ASP A 64 15.59 4.45 -0.84
N TYR A 65 14.56 4.64 -1.70
CA TYR A 65 13.27 5.19 -1.29
C TYR A 65 12.14 4.19 -1.19
N ILE A 66 12.02 3.37 -2.21
CA ILE A 66 10.95 2.39 -2.36
C ILE A 66 11.61 1.05 -2.55
N LYS A 67 11.40 0.17 -1.55
CA LYS A 67 11.83 -1.23 -1.64
C LYS A 67 10.59 -2.10 -1.65
N ALA A 68 10.50 -2.97 -2.63
CA ALA A 68 9.45 -3.98 -2.70
C ALA A 68 10.07 -5.36 -2.91
N SER A 69 9.63 -6.32 -2.11
CA SER A 69 10.05 -7.73 -2.24
C SER A 69 8.87 -8.66 -2.01
N ILE A 70 8.87 -9.76 -2.72
CA ILE A 70 7.84 -10.79 -2.61
C ILE A 70 8.43 -11.99 -1.90
N SER A 71 7.73 -12.55 -0.94
CA SER A 71 8.18 -13.68 -0.14
C SER A 71 7.11 -14.77 -0.05
N ASN A 72 7.55 -15.97 0.33
CA ASN A 72 6.68 -17.13 0.51
C ASN A 72 5.76 -17.38 -0.70
N ARG A 73 6.35 -17.50 -1.91
CA ARG A 73 5.62 -17.75 -3.17
C ARG A 73 4.48 -16.77 -3.43
N GLY A 74 4.75 -15.49 -3.19
CA GLY A 74 3.78 -14.43 -3.40
C GLY A 74 2.74 -14.26 -2.28
N ALA A 75 2.83 -15.00 -1.18
CA ALA A 75 1.88 -14.83 -0.06
C ALA A 75 2.02 -13.45 0.60
N TYR A 76 3.23 -12.88 0.60
CA TYR A 76 3.54 -11.60 1.22
C TYR A 76 4.27 -10.69 0.24
N LEU A 77 3.77 -9.49 0.06
CA LEU A 77 4.45 -8.40 -0.63
C LEU A 77 4.90 -7.38 0.43
N ASN A 78 6.21 -7.31 0.64
CA ASN A 78 6.80 -6.38 1.60
C ASN A 78 7.22 -5.10 0.88
N ILE A 79 6.87 -3.96 1.47
CA ILE A 79 7.09 -2.64 0.92
C ILE A 79 7.69 -1.76 2.01
N GLU A 80 8.77 -1.08 1.70
CA GLU A 80 9.35 -0.05 2.54
C GLU A 80 9.41 1.25 1.75
N VAL A 81 8.87 2.31 2.32
CA VAL A 81 8.93 3.66 1.73
C VAL A 81 9.57 4.60 2.73
N SER A 82 10.63 5.28 2.28
CA SER A 82 11.33 6.31 3.05
C SER A 82 11.09 7.67 2.40
N LEU A 83 10.75 8.66 3.21
CA LEU A 83 10.49 10.03 2.78
C LEU A 83 11.50 10.97 3.42
N PHE A 84 12.26 11.71 2.61
CA PHE A 84 13.27 12.70 3.02
C PHE A 84 14.40 12.16 3.93
N ASP A 85 14.59 10.85 4.03
CA ASP A 85 15.40 10.19 5.05
C ASP A 85 15.00 10.56 6.50
N LYS A 86 13.76 10.99 6.69
CA LYS A 86 13.24 11.49 7.97
C LYS A 86 11.92 10.88 8.37
N MET A 87 11.29 10.17 7.48
CA MET A 87 10.07 9.40 7.73
C MET A 87 10.14 8.09 6.96
N SER A 88 9.64 7.01 7.54
CA SER A 88 9.51 5.75 6.82
C SER A 88 8.32 4.94 7.33
N VAL A 89 7.82 4.09 6.45
CA VAL A 89 6.80 3.10 6.77
C VAL A 89 7.18 1.77 6.12
N THR A 90 7.01 0.69 6.87
CA THR A 90 7.08 -0.67 6.33
C THR A 90 5.69 -1.27 6.29
N LEU A 91 5.35 -1.86 5.16
CA LEU A 91 4.04 -2.43 4.89
C LEU A 91 4.21 -3.87 4.43
N THR A 92 3.27 -4.72 4.78
CA THR A 92 3.20 -6.09 4.25
C THR A 92 1.78 -6.33 3.75
N ALA A 93 1.64 -6.53 2.45
CA ALA A 93 0.37 -6.94 1.87
C ALA A 93 0.25 -8.46 1.91
N HIS A 94 -0.86 -8.94 2.46
CA HIS A 94 -1.17 -10.36 2.63
C HIS A 94 -2.22 -10.80 1.62
N ARG A 95 -2.04 -12.00 1.06
CA ARG A 95 -3.04 -12.67 0.23
C ARG A 95 -4.18 -13.23 1.08
N ASP A 96 -5.36 -13.18 0.52
CA ASP A 96 -6.54 -13.88 1.04
C ASP A 96 -6.75 -15.25 0.39
N GLY A 97 -7.86 -15.90 0.72
CA GLY A 97 -8.24 -17.20 0.15
C GLY A 97 -8.56 -17.16 -1.36
N LEU A 98 -8.63 -15.98 -1.98
CA LEU A 98 -8.80 -15.78 -3.43
C LEU A 98 -7.46 -15.58 -4.15
N ASP A 99 -6.35 -15.74 -3.44
CA ASP A 99 -4.99 -15.52 -3.94
C ASP A 99 -4.70 -14.09 -4.41
N VAL A 100 -5.39 -13.08 -3.86
CA VAL A 100 -5.14 -11.66 -4.10
C VAL A 100 -4.77 -10.95 -2.81
N TYR A 101 -3.98 -9.87 -2.92
CA TYR A 101 -3.65 -9.05 -1.76
C TYR A 101 -4.90 -8.30 -1.28
N ASN A 102 -5.23 -8.46 0.00
CA ASN A 102 -6.47 -7.95 0.56
C ASN A 102 -6.30 -7.22 1.90
N LEU A 103 -5.30 -7.60 2.68
CA LEU A 103 -4.92 -6.97 3.93
C LEU A 103 -3.56 -6.30 3.79
N LEU A 104 -3.47 -5.03 4.20
CA LEU A 104 -2.21 -4.31 4.31
C LEU A 104 -1.83 -4.16 5.78
N GLU A 105 -0.85 -4.91 6.23
CA GLU A 105 -0.31 -4.80 7.59
C GLU A 105 0.76 -3.71 7.64
N ILE A 106 0.67 -2.82 8.62
CA ILE A 106 1.66 -1.80 8.89
C ILE A 106 2.64 -2.38 9.92
N GLY A 107 3.90 -2.56 9.51
CA GLY A 107 4.92 -3.13 10.38
C GLY A 107 5.59 -2.09 11.26
N MET A 108 6.08 -1.01 10.68
CA MET A 108 6.80 0.04 11.39
C MET A 108 6.47 1.41 10.81
N ILE A 109 6.34 2.39 11.70
CA ILE A 109 6.26 3.82 11.35
C ILE A 109 7.41 4.50 12.07
N TRP A 110 8.26 5.21 11.33
CA TRP A 110 9.32 6.03 11.88
C TRP A 110 9.20 7.47 11.42
N LEU A 111 9.36 8.40 12.32
CA LEU A 111 9.23 9.83 12.06
C LEU A 111 10.23 10.62 12.89
N HIS A 112 11.08 11.42 12.23
CA HIS A 112 11.92 12.38 12.90
C HIS A 112 11.06 13.55 13.43
N PRO A 113 11.23 13.99 14.69
CA PRO A 113 10.38 15.00 15.33
C PRO A 113 10.21 16.30 14.53
N ASN A 114 11.26 16.78 13.87
CA ASN A 114 11.21 18.01 13.07
C ASN A 114 10.35 17.89 11.80
N TYR A 115 9.93 16.67 11.43
CA TYR A 115 9.10 16.40 10.25
C TYR A 115 7.65 16.06 10.62
N LEU A 116 7.29 16.19 11.89
CA LEU A 116 5.91 15.97 12.36
C LEU A 116 4.83 16.68 11.51
N PRO A 117 5.01 17.94 11.06
CA PRO A 117 4.04 18.60 10.19
C PRO A 117 3.78 17.88 8.86
N TYR A 118 4.69 17.03 8.40
CA TYR A 118 4.60 16.28 7.15
C TYR A 118 4.19 14.82 7.36
N SER A 119 3.85 14.43 8.58
CA SER A 119 3.49 13.04 8.92
C SER A 119 2.30 12.50 8.15
N TYR A 120 1.39 13.37 7.69
CA TYR A 120 0.26 12.99 6.86
C TYR A 120 0.69 12.30 5.54
N GLN A 121 1.91 12.55 5.04
CA GLN A 121 2.44 11.89 3.85
C GLN A 121 2.65 10.39 4.07
N LEU A 122 3.00 9.96 5.30
CA LEU A 122 3.07 8.53 5.61
C LEU A 122 1.69 7.86 5.51
N ASN A 123 0.65 8.53 6.03
CA ASN A 123 -0.70 8.01 5.87
C ASN A 123 -1.13 7.95 4.40
N ASN A 124 -0.80 8.98 3.62
CA ASN A 124 -1.10 9.00 2.20
C ASN A 124 -0.41 7.85 1.45
N VAL A 125 0.83 7.50 1.83
CA VAL A 125 1.52 6.32 1.28
C VAL A 125 0.79 5.03 1.63
N ILE A 126 0.36 4.86 2.89
CA ILE A 126 -0.40 3.69 3.33
C ILE A 126 -1.70 3.56 2.51
N ASP A 127 -2.46 4.65 2.40
CA ASP A 127 -3.71 4.67 1.65
C ASP A 127 -3.50 4.42 0.16
N HIS A 128 -2.43 4.98 -0.43
CA HIS A 128 -2.09 4.76 -1.82
C HIS A 128 -1.74 3.31 -2.12
N VAL A 129 -0.90 2.69 -1.29
CA VAL A 129 -0.53 1.27 -1.44
C VAL A 129 -1.76 0.37 -1.31
N ALA A 130 -2.61 0.63 -0.32
CA ALA A 130 -3.85 -0.12 -0.15
C ALA A 130 -4.76 0.02 -1.38
N TRP A 131 -4.88 1.23 -1.92
CA TRP A 131 -5.68 1.49 -3.11
C TRP A 131 -5.10 0.80 -4.36
N VAL A 132 -3.79 0.93 -4.61
CA VAL A 132 -3.11 0.30 -5.76
C VAL A 132 -3.30 -1.22 -5.79
N LEU A 133 -3.20 -1.86 -4.62
CA LEU A 133 -3.35 -3.31 -4.48
C LEU A 133 -4.81 -3.76 -4.30
N GLY A 134 -5.75 -2.82 -4.17
CA GLY A 134 -7.15 -3.10 -3.90
C GLY A 134 -7.38 -3.81 -2.57
N CYS A 135 -6.59 -3.47 -1.53
CA CYS A 135 -6.76 -4.00 -0.19
C CYS A 135 -8.07 -3.47 0.42
N GLU A 136 -8.78 -4.32 1.16
CA GLU A 136 -10.02 -3.93 1.85
C GLU A 136 -9.75 -3.20 3.14
N LYS A 137 -8.60 -3.47 3.76
CA LYS A 137 -8.21 -2.83 5.02
C LYS A 137 -6.71 -2.72 5.19
N SER A 138 -6.30 -1.70 5.96
CA SER A 138 -4.99 -1.62 6.59
C SER A 138 -5.10 -1.90 8.08
N GLN A 139 -4.07 -2.51 8.67
CA GLN A 139 -4.05 -2.95 10.04
C GLN A 139 -2.70 -2.66 10.69
N TYR A 140 -2.72 -2.23 11.95
CA TYR A 140 -1.52 -2.04 12.77
C TYR A 140 -1.71 -2.72 14.12
N MET A 141 -0.76 -3.58 14.50
CA MET A 141 -0.76 -4.21 15.81
C MET A 141 -0.18 -3.26 16.86
N ILE A 142 -0.94 -2.96 17.89
CA ILE A 142 -0.53 -2.07 18.97
C ILE A 142 0.40 -2.82 19.92
N MET A 143 1.68 -2.45 19.89
CA MET A 143 2.69 -2.95 20.81
C MET A 143 2.76 -2.10 22.08
N ASN A 144 2.49 -0.80 21.98
CA ASN A 144 2.50 0.13 23.10
C ASN A 144 1.38 1.17 22.96
N PRO A 145 0.33 1.12 23.81
CA PRO A 145 -0.80 2.04 23.74
C PRO A 145 -0.47 3.53 23.93
N LYS A 146 0.73 3.83 24.42
CA LYS A 146 1.21 5.21 24.61
C LYS A 146 2.18 5.66 23.51
N SER A 147 2.32 4.88 22.47
CA SER A 147 3.23 5.20 21.37
C SER A 147 2.70 6.36 20.51
N PHE A 148 3.62 7.03 19.84
CA PHE A 148 3.31 8.05 18.84
C PHE A 148 2.45 7.45 17.71
N GLU A 149 2.75 6.23 17.28
CA GLU A 149 2.09 5.55 16.17
C GLU A 149 0.59 5.41 16.41
N MET A 150 0.19 5.12 17.64
CA MET A 150 -1.22 5.01 17.99
C MET A 150 -1.97 6.33 17.77
N GLY A 151 -1.41 7.44 18.29
CA GLY A 151 -2.00 8.78 18.10
C GLY A 151 -2.04 9.18 16.62
N PHE A 152 -0.95 8.92 15.89
CA PHE A 152 -0.86 9.19 14.47
C PHE A 152 -1.93 8.43 13.67
N LEU A 153 -2.09 7.13 13.92
CA LEU A 153 -3.06 6.31 13.20
C LEU A 153 -4.50 6.69 13.52
N PHE A 154 -4.84 6.96 14.79
CA PHE A 154 -6.16 7.47 15.15
C PHE A 154 -6.49 8.79 14.44
N TYR A 155 -5.54 9.73 14.41
CA TYR A 155 -5.73 11.00 13.71
C TYR A 155 -5.98 10.82 12.22
N ASN A 156 -5.42 9.76 11.62
CA ASN A 156 -5.55 9.42 10.21
C ASN A 156 -6.68 8.42 9.90
N GLY A 157 -7.65 8.26 10.79
CA GLY A 157 -8.89 7.52 10.55
C GLY A 157 -8.80 6.01 10.76
N PHE A 158 -7.81 5.55 11.54
CA PHE A 158 -7.81 4.18 12.04
C PHE A 158 -8.67 4.08 13.29
N ASP A 159 -9.50 3.07 13.34
CA ASP A 159 -10.35 2.77 14.49
C ASP A 159 -9.80 1.59 15.28
N LEU A 160 -10.09 1.59 16.58
CA LEU A 160 -9.78 0.46 17.43
C LEU A 160 -10.67 -0.72 17.04
N ASN A 161 -10.05 -1.75 16.51
CA ASN A 161 -10.72 -3.02 16.28
C ASN A 161 -10.16 -4.06 17.25
N ILE A 162 -10.92 -4.95 17.66
CA ILE A 162 -10.78 -6.19 18.41
C ILE A 162 -9.45 -6.41 19.15
N VAL A 163 -9.61 -6.80 20.38
CA VAL A 163 -8.66 -7.66 21.13
C VAL A 163 -8.87 -9.08 20.60
N ASP A 164 -7.87 -9.67 19.96
CA ASP A 164 -7.96 -11.09 19.59
C ASP A 164 -7.92 -12.01 20.82
N MET A 165 -8.06 -13.32 20.62
CA MET A 165 -8.08 -14.28 21.73
C MET A 165 -6.79 -14.33 22.53
N ASP A 166 -5.67 -13.87 21.94
CA ASP A 166 -4.35 -13.78 22.57
C ASP A 166 -4.11 -12.43 23.27
N GLY A 167 -5.07 -11.52 23.20
CA GLY A 167 -5.03 -10.20 23.84
C GLY A 167 -4.33 -9.10 23.02
N PHE A 168 -4.00 -9.35 21.76
CA PHE A 168 -3.45 -8.33 20.87
C PHE A 168 -4.55 -7.33 20.45
N ILE A 169 -4.18 -6.07 20.43
CA ILE A 169 -5.05 -4.97 20.03
C ILE A 169 -4.60 -4.48 18.66
N TYR A 170 -5.56 -4.30 17.77
CA TYR A 170 -5.31 -3.81 16.42
C TYR A 170 -6.05 -2.51 16.16
N LEU A 171 -5.40 -1.60 15.45
CA LEU A 171 -6.03 -0.47 14.79
C LEU A 171 -6.26 -0.84 13.34
N GLU A 172 -7.45 -0.56 12.83
CA GLU A 172 -7.81 -0.88 11.45
C GLU A 172 -8.41 0.34 10.75
N LYS A 173 -8.15 0.42 9.45
CA LYS A 173 -8.78 1.34 8.53
C LYS A 173 -9.35 0.56 7.37
N HIS A 174 -10.65 0.70 7.14
CA HIS A 174 -11.36 0.00 6.08
C HIS A 174 -11.47 0.87 4.83
N TYR A 175 -11.24 0.27 3.67
CA TYR A 175 -11.36 0.90 2.37
C TYR A 175 -12.59 0.37 1.65
N ARG A 176 -13.27 1.25 0.91
CA ARG A 176 -14.39 0.83 0.08
C ARG A 176 -13.87 0.26 -1.23
N VAL A 177 -13.73 -1.04 -1.30
CA VAL A 177 -13.40 -1.77 -2.53
C VAL A 177 -14.69 -2.37 -3.08
N ASN A 178 -15.03 -2.02 -4.32
CA ASN A 178 -16.20 -2.59 -4.96
C ASN A 178 -15.83 -3.90 -5.66
N HIS A 179 -16.08 -5.02 -4.99
CA HIS A 179 -15.78 -6.37 -5.51
C HIS A 179 -16.63 -6.76 -6.72
N ASP A 180 -17.80 -6.16 -6.91
CA ASP A 180 -18.70 -6.48 -8.03
C ASP A 180 -18.10 -6.13 -9.40
N PHE A 181 -17.02 -5.33 -9.40
CA PHE A 181 -16.33 -4.88 -10.61
C PHE A 181 -14.94 -5.49 -10.80
N ILE A 182 -14.57 -6.51 -10.06
CA ILE A 182 -13.30 -7.21 -10.28
C ILE A 182 -13.49 -8.21 -11.42
N ARG A 183 -12.73 -8.00 -12.51
CA ARG A 183 -12.72 -8.89 -13.68
C ARG A 183 -11.31 -9.32 -14.00
N ILE A 184 -11.18 -10.49 -14.62
CA ILE A 184 -9.90 -10.95 -15.19
C ILE A 184 -9.73 -10.29 -16.55
N LYS A 185 -8.77 -9.39 -16.68
CA LYS A 185 -8.46 -8.73 -17.95
C LYS A 185 -7.84 -9.76 -18.91
N GLY A 186 -8.46 -10.01 -20.06
CA GLY A 186 -7.99 -10.97 -21.06
C GLY A 186 -8.71 -12.32 -21.09
N GLN A 187 -9.63 -12.60 -20.17
CA GLN A 187 -10.62 -13.65 -20.33
C GLN A 187 -11.87 -13.03 -20.97
N GLU A 188 -11.97 -13.12 -22.29
CA GLU A 188 -13.27 -12.99 -22.96
C GLU A 188 -14.16 -14.09 -22.41
N SER A 189 -15.32 -13.74 -21.88
CA SER A 189 -16.31 -14.72 -21.49
C SER A 189 -16.76 -15.46 -22.74
N ASP A 190 -16.41 -16.73 -22.88
CA ASP A 190 -17.20 -17.67 -23.67
C ASP A 190 -18.56 -17.83 -22.99
N ALA A 191 -19.37 -16.78 -23.07
CA ALA A 191 -20.79 -16.92 -22.82
C ALA A 191 -21.35 -17.69 -24.00
N PRO A 192 -21.97 -18.86 -23.78
CA PRO A 192 -22.65 -19.56 -24.87
C PRO A 192 -23.69 -18.60 -25.44
N ALA A 193 -23.62 -18.36 -26.75
CA ALA A 193 -24.67 -17.71 -27.48
C ALA A 193 -25.94 -18.55 -27.28
N GLU A 194 -26.86 -18.01 -26.48
CA GLU A 194 -28.21 -18.55 -26.42
C GLU A 194 -28.82 -18.40 -27.82
N GLY A 195 -29.02 -19.56 -28.45
CA GLY A 195 -29.73 -19.70 -29.69
C GLY A 195 -31.26 -19.67 -29.49
#